data_011d072ce14771ed3beded2e409dc051
#
_entry.id   011d072ce14771ed3beded2e409dc051
#
_cell.length_a   1.000
_cell.length_b   1.000
_cell.length_c   1.000
_cell.angle_alpha   90.00
_cell.angle_beta   90.00
_cell.angle_gamma   90.00
#
_symmetry.space_group_name_H-M   'P 1'
#
loop_
_entity.id
_entity.type
_entity.pdbx_description
1 polymer ?
#
loop_
_entity_poly.entity_id
_entity_poly.type
_entity_poly.pdbx_seq_one_letter_code
_entity_poly.pdbx_strand_id
1 'polypeptide(L)'
;EYMEVLMLDSHFIKQGDLSQELVQTGAVGKIAGFAVYESNNMDFENANRVASKKTTTDFICGHPNWCHRVMEWQVPVHLQDLNGSGKYIGASAVQGRKVYGIKVSKPQTLFIKRTEAAT
;
A
#
# COMPACT_ATOMS: atom_id res chain seq x y z
N GLU A 1 -6.48 15.04 9.44
CA GLU A 1 -7.86 15.59 9.37
C GLU A 1 -8.92 14.47 9.36
N TYR A 2 -8.93 13.53 8.38
CA TYR A 2 -9.92 12.44 8.36
C TYR A 2 -9.78 11.46 9.52
N MET A 3 -8.58 11.17 9.98
CA MET A 3 -8.36 10.32 11.16
C MET A 3 -8.87 10.96 12.45
N GLU A 4 -8.75 12.26 12.59
CA GLU A 4 -9.27 13.00 13.75
C GLU A 4 -10.80 12.92 13.80
N VAL A 5 -11.47 13.10 12.66
CA VAL A 5 -12.93 12.97 12.55
C VAL A 5 -13.37 11.54 12.86
N LEU A 6 -12.64 10.54 12.36
CA LEU A 6 -12.93 9.13 12.60
C LEU A 6 -12.78 8.76 14.08
N MET A 7 -11.78 9.30 14.78
CA MET A 7 -11.55 9.06 16.21
C MET A 7 -12.62 9.65 17.12
N LEU A 8 -13.39 10.62 16.62
CA LEU A 8 -14.52 11.23 17.34
C LEU A 8 -15.83 10.45 17.16
N ASP A 9 -15.89 9.52 16.21
CA ASP A 9 -17.07 8.69 15.98
C ASP A 9 -17.22 7.64 17.08
N SER A 10 -18.42 7.55 17.66
CA SER A 10 -18.74 6.58 18.72
C SER A 10 -18.71 5.12 18.27
N HIS A 11 -18.75 4.88 16.95
CA HIS A 11 -18.67 3.55 16.37
C HIS A 11 -17.21 3.10 16.07
N PHE A 12 -16.25 4.02 16.25
CA PHE A 12 -14.84 3.73 16.05
C PHE A 12 -14.24 3.06 17.28
N ILE A 13 -13.87 1.80 17.16
CA ILE A 13 -13.18 1.04 18.22
C ILE A 13 -11.69 1.35 18.14
N LYS A 14 -11.17 2.05 19.15
CA LYS A 14 -9.76 2.43 19.24
C LYS A 14 -8.85 1.21 19.45
N GLN A 15 -7.59 1.40 19.13
CA GLN A 15 -6.53 0.37 19.26
C GLN A 15 -6.46 -0.27 20.65
N GLY A 16 -6.70 0.49 21.73
CA GLY A 16 -6.66 -0.03 23.11
C GLY A 16 -7.74 -1.05 23.45
N ASP A 17 -8.85 -1.04 22.70
CA ASP A 17 -9.98 -1.98 22.88
C ASP A 17 -9.90 -3.17 21.92
N LEU A 18 -8.89 -3.20 21.03
CA LEU A 18 -8.64 -4.28 20.09
C LEU A 18 -7.78 -5.37 20.72
N SER A 19 -7.96 -6.61 20.25
CA SER A 19 -7.09 -7.72 20.65
C SER A 19 -5.63 -7.43 20.23
N GLN A 20 -4.66 -7.92 21.02
CA GLN A 20 -3.23 -7.73 20.77
C GLN A 20 -2.80 -8.15 19.35
N GLU A 21 -3.50 -9.11 18.76
CA GLU A 21 -3.23 -9.60 17.42
C GLU A 21 -3.47 -8.53 16.33
N LEU A 22 -4.48 -7.70 16.49
CA LEU A 22 -4.76 -6.57 15.57
C LEU A 22 -3.75 -5.44 15.73
N VAL A 23 -3.26 -5.22 16.94
CA VAL A 23 -2.20 -4.23 17.21
C VAL A 23 -0.89 -4.61 16.52
N GLN A 24 -0.54 -5.89 16.50
CA GLN A 24 0.67 -6.39 15.81
C GLN A 24 0.61 -6.19 14.29
N THR A 25 -0.56 -6.12 13.69
CA THR A 25 -0.74 -5.89 12.25
C THR A 25 -0.69 -4.42 11.84
N GLY A 26 -0.53 -3.49 12.79
CA GLY A 26 -0.44 -2.05 12.52
C GLY A 26 -1.79 -1.39 12.27
N ALA A 27 -2.90 -2.02 12.65
CA ALA A 27 -4.23 -1.41 12.58
C ALA A 27 -4.39 -0.35 13.69
N VAL A 28 -4.90 0.82 13.32
CA VAL A 28 -5.17 1.93 14.25
C VAL A 28 -6.48 1.75 14.99
N GLY A 29 -7.44 1.10 14.36
CA GLY A 29 -8.76 0.87 14.93
C GLY A 29 -9.65 0.04 14.01
N LYS A 30 -10.93 -0.06 14.37
CA LYS A 30 -11.94 -0.79 13.60
C LYS A 30 -13.25 0.01 13.55
N ILE A 31 -13.86 0.09 12.37
CA ILE A 31 -15.17 0.71 12.18
C ILE A 31 -16.01 -0.11 11.20
N ALA A 32 -17.28 -0.34 11.51
CA ALA A 32 -18.23 -1.04 10.63
C ALA A 32 -17.69 -2.34 10.01
N GLY A 33 -16.85 -3.08 10.75
CA GLY A 33 -16.24 -4.33 10.27
C GLY A 33 -14.93 -4.15 9.48
N PHE A 34 -14.52 -2.91 9.17
CA PHE A 34 -13.25 -2.62 8.50
C PHE A 34 -12.13 -2.38 9.52
N ALA A 35 -10.98 -3.01 9.32
CA ALA A 35 -9.76 -2.63 10.01
C ALA A 35 -9.16 -1.38 9.35
N VAL A 36 -8.85 -0.37 10.16
CA VAL A 36 -8.35 0.93 9.70
C VAL A 36 -6.83 0.97 9.85
N TYR A 37 -6.15 1.32 8.78
CA TYR A 37 -4.70 1.51 8.72
C TYR A 37 -4.38 2.93 8.30
N GLU A 38 -3.35 3.51 8.87
CA GLU A 38 -2.81 4.80 8.45
C GLU A 38 -1.58 4.60 7.57
N SER A 39 -1.50 5.33 6.46
CA SER A 39 -0.37 5.25 5.54
C SER A 39 -0.09 6.58 4.88
N ASN A 40 1.16 7.00 4.92
CA ASN A 40 1.64 8.19 4.22
C ASN A 40 1.90 7.96 2.72
N ASN A 41 1.72 6.73 2.24
CA ASN A 41 1.96 6.36 0.85
C ASN A 41 0.73 6.58 -0.06
N MET A 42 -0.33 7.23 0.45
CA MET A 42 -1.58 7.45 -0.30
C MET A 42 -1.64 8.79 -1.04
N ASP A 43 -0.65 9.65 -0.86
CA ASP A 43 -0.54 10.89 -1.61
C ASP A 43 -0.03 10.62 -3.02
N PHE A 44 -0.97 10.44 -3.95
CA PHE A 44 -0.66 10.37 -5.37
C PHE A 44 -0.90 11.74 -6.00
N GLU A 45 0.16 12.45 -6.33
CA GLU A 45 0.09 13.44 -7.37
C GLU A 45 -0.34 12.73 -8.67
N ASN A 46 -1.38 13.25 -9.30
CA ASN A 46 -1.89 12.66 -10.53
C ASN A 46 -0.74 12.48 -11.52
N ALA A 47 -0.45 11.24 -11.91
CA ALA A 47 0.69 10.87 -12.75
C ALA A 47 0.75 11.59 -14.12
N ASN A 48 -0.36 12.18 -14.54
CA ASN A 48 -0.44 12.95 -15.78
C ASN A 48 0.16 14.34 -15.71
N ARG A 49 0.75 14.74 -14.57
CA ARG A 49 1.51 16.00 -14.40
C ARG A 49 0.94 17.24 -15.10
N VAL A 50 -0.34 17.25 -15.39
CA VAL A 50 -1.02 18.45 -15.86
C VAL A 50 -1.14 19.34 -14.63
N ALA A 51 -0.42 20.42 -14.63
CA ALA A 51 -0.16 21.34 -13.51
C ALA A 51 -1.42 21.97 -12.89
N SER A 52 -2.62 21.59 -13.29
CA SER A 52 -3.85 22.30 -12.92
C SER A 52 -4.78 21.59 -11.93
N LYS A 53 -4.57 20.32 -11.62
CA LYS A 53 -5.43 19.62 -10.62
C LYS A 53 -4.61 18.67 -9.76
N LYS A 54 -4.31 19.12 -8.57
CA LYS A 54 -3.73 18.28 -7.51
C LYS A 54 -4.89 17.54 -6.83
N THR A 55 -4.98 16.23 -7.05
CA THR A 55 -5.94 15.38 -6.36
C THR A 55 -5.24 14.61 -5.25
N THR A 56 -5.73 14.72 -4.03
CA THR A 56 -5.25 13.95 -2.88
C THR A 56 -6.18 12.78 -2.62
N THR A 57 -5.64 11.60 -2.39
CA THR A 57 -6.42 10.43 -1.97
C THR A 57 -6.59 10.46 -0.47
N ASP A 58 -7.82 10.64 -0.01
CA ASP A 58 -8.15 10.78 1.40
C ASP A 58 -8.20 9.42 2.10
N PHE A 59 -8.94 8.50 1.52
CA PHE A 59 -8.97 7.12 2.01
C PHE A 59 -9.38 6.13 0.90
N ILE A 60 -9.01 4.89 1.13
CA ILE A 60 -9.37 3.74 0.29
C ILE A 60 -9.98 2.69 1.21
N CYS A 61 -11.16 2.19 0.87
CA CYS A 61 -11.75 1.06 1.56
C CYS A 61 -12.28 0.03 0.58
N GLY A 62 -12.27 -1.22 0.97
CA GLY A 62 -12.74 -2.29 0.10
C GLY A 62 -12.52 -3.68 0.67
N HIS A 63 -13.06 -4.65 -0.02
CA HIS A 63 -12.86 -6.06 0.29
C HIS A 63 -11.55 -6.56 -0.33
N PRO A 64 -10.78 -7.45 0.33
CA PRO A 64 -9.48 -7.95 -0.19
C PRO A 64 -9.52 -8.56 -1.60
N ASN A 65 -10.69 -9.04 -2.04
CA ASN A 65 -10.86 -9.67 -3.35
C ASN A 65 -11.05 -8.68 -4.52
N TRP A 66 -10.75 -7.37 -4.33
CA TRP A 66 -10.89 -6.36 -5.38
C TRP A 66 -9.91 -6.57 -6.54
N CYS A 67 -8.75 -7.18 -6.28
CA CYS A 67 -7.74 -7.44 -7.31
C CYS A 67 -7.20 -8.87 -7.24
N HIS A 68 -6.72 -9.32 -8.38
CA HIS A 68 -5.90 -10.53 -8.48
C HIS A 68 -4.44 -10.14 -8.68
N ARG A 69 -3.58 -10.75 -7.88
CA ARG A 69 -2.13 -10.67 -8.02
C ARG A 69 -1.61 -12.03 -8.44
N VAL A 70 -1.01 -12.07 -9.61
CA VAL A 70 -0.39 -13.27 -10.17
C VAL A 70 1.12 -13.09 -10.12
N MET A 71 1.81 -14.08 -9.63
CA MET A 71 3.26 -14.17 -9.64
C MET A 71 3.68 -15.30 -10.58
N GLU A 72 4.35 -14.94 -11.66
CA GLU A 72 4.81 -15.89 -12.65
C GLU A 72 6.11 -16.54 -12.20
N TRP A 73 7.04 -15.73 -11.71
CA TRP A 73 8.38 -16.18 -11.45
C TRP A 73 9.08 -15.32 -10.38
N GLN A 74 9.84 -15.98 -9.52
CA GLN A 74 10.63 -15.34 -8.50
C GLN A 74 11.97 -16.03 -8.33
N VAL A 75 13.06 -15.28 -8.48
CA VAL A 75 14.39 -15.66 -8.03
C VAL A 75 14.64 -14.98 -6.68
N PRO A 76 14.89 -15.74 -5.61
CA PRO A 76 15.20 -15.16 -4.31
C PRO A 76 16.48 -14.32 -4.38
N VAL A 77 16.62 -13.41 -3.45
CA VAL A 77 17.84 -12.61 -3.33
C VAL A 77 19.02 -13.54 -3.02
N HIS A 78 20.07 -13.46 -3.81
CA HIS A 78 21.27 -14.27 -3.66
C HIS A 78 22.53 -13.45 -3.94
N LEU A 79 23.65 -13.90 -3.38
CA LEU A 79 24.98 -13.35 -3.65
C LEU A 79 25.59 -14.10 -4.84
N GLN A 80 26.03 -13.33 -5.80
CA GLN A 80 26.82 -13.83 -6.93
C GLN A 80 28.24 -13.28 -6.83
N ASP A 81 29.23 -14.17 -6.87
CA ASP A 81 30.62 -13.79 -7.00
C ASP A 81 30.92 -13.40 -8.46
N LEU A 82 31.49 -12.22 -8.63
CA LEU A 82 31.87 -11.67 -9.94
C LEU A 82 33.36 -11.93 -10.28
N ASN A 83 34.04 -12.76 -9.51
CA ASN A 83 35.43 -13.17 -9.79
C ASN A 83 35.52 -13.76 -11.20
N GLY A 84 36.35 -13.15 -12.05
CA GLY A 84 36.49 -13.53 -13.44
C GLY A 84 35.70 -12.68 -14.46
N SER A 85 34.90 -11.74 -14.00
CA SER A 85 34.15 -10.80 -14.86
C SER A 85 34.93 -9.52 -15.17
N GLY A 86 36.20 -9.62 -15.57
CA GLY A 86 37.01 -8.48 -16.02
C GLY A 86 37.17 -7.37 -14.99
N LYS A 87 36.40 -6.29 -15.11
CA LYS A 87 36.51 -5.09 -14.25
C LYS A 87 36.11 -5.33 -12.77
N TYR A 88 35.49 -6.45 -12.47
CA TYR A 88 34.84 -6.70 -11.16
C TYR A 88 35.59 -7.75 -10.34
N ILE A 89 36.90 -7.88 -10.52
CA ILE A 89 37.72 -8.79 -9.73
C ILE A 89 37.57 -8.47 -8.23
N GLY A 90 37.14 -9.46 -7.43
CA GLY A 90 36.95 -9.30 -6.00
C GLY A 90 35.65 -8.62 -5.59
N ALA A 91 34.72 -8.35 -6.51
CA ALA A 91 33.41 -7.82 -6.23
C ALA A 91 32.34 -8.93 -6.12
N SER A 92 31.32 -8.70 -5.30
CA SER A 92 30.14 -9.55 -5.19
C SER A 92 28.90 -8.72 -5.50
N ALA A 93 27.95 -9.29 -6.24
CA ALA A 93 26.67 -8.67 -6.54
C ALA A 93 25.55 -9.35 -5.73
N VAL A 94 24.68 -8.52 -5.16
CA VAL A 94 23.42 -8.96 -4.57
C VAL A 94 22.33 -8.78 -5.62
N GLN A 95 21.67 -9.84 -6.00
CA GLN A 95 20.63 -9.77 -7.03
C GLN A 95 19.42 -10.64 -6.70
N GLY A 96 18.26 -10.20 -7.17
CA GLY A 96 17.02 -10.93 -7.11
C GLY A 96 16.09 -10.43 -8.20
N ARG A 97 15.13 -11.24 -8.61
CA ARG A 97 14.16 -10.88 -9.64
C ARG A 97 12.78 -11.41 -9.30
N LYS A 98 11.77 -10.59 -9.56
CA LYS A 98 10.38 -10.96 -9.39
C LYS A 98 9.56 -10.46 -10.58
N VAL A 99 8.79 -11.35 -11.18
CA VAL A 99 7.85 -11.03 -12.26
C VAL A 99 6.45 -11.27 -11.74
N TYR A 100 5.65 -10.22 -11.71
CA TYR A 100 4.28 -10.27 -11.22
C TYR A 100 3.37 -9.32 -11.99
N GLY A 101 2.08 -9.62 -11.99
CA GLY A 101 1.05 -8.75 -12.53
C GLY A 101 -0.07 -8.54 -11.52
N ILE A 102 -0.69 -7.38 -11.57
CA ILE A 102 -1.86 -7.03 -10.75
C ILE A 102 -2.96 -6.56 -11.69
N LYS A 103 -4.16 -7.09 -11.50
CA LYS A 103 -5.34 -6.67 -12.25
C LYS A 103 -6.53 -6.48 -11.30
N VAL A 104 -7.21 -5.35 -11.43
CA VAL A 104 -8.49 -5.11 -10.76
C VAL A 104 -9.55 -5.98 -11.43
N SER A 105 -10.18 -6.87 -10.66
CA SER A 105 -11.19 -7.81 -11.15
C SER A 105 -12.60 -7.44 -10.71
N LYS A 106 -12.73 -6.82 -9.53
CA LYS A 106 -14.02 -6.43 -8.94
C LYS A 106 -13.98 -4.98 -8.48
N PRO A 107 -14.06 -3.99 -9.40
CA PRO A 107 -14.00 -2.58 -9.03
C PRO A 107 -15.14 -2.15 -8.10
N GLN A 108 -16.29 -2.80 -8.15
CA GLN A 108 -17.44 -2.51 -7.29
C GLN A 108 -17.20 -2.81 -5.80
N THR A 109 -16.15 -3.56 -5.46
CA THR A 109 -15.79 -3.86 -4.07
C THR A 109 -14.74 -2.93 -3.50
N LEU A 110 -14.34 -1.90 -4.26
CA LEU A 110 -13.35 -0.90 -3.87
C LEU A 110 -13.97 0.50 -3.94
N PHE A 111 -13.81 1.26 -2.87
CA PHE A 111 -14.20 2.66 -2.80
C PHE A 111 -12.98 3.53 -2.55
N ILE A 112 -12.82 4.59 -3.33
CA ILE A 112 -11.72 5.54 -3.22
C ILE A 112 -12.32 6.94 -3.09
N LYS A 113 -12.04 7.62 -2.00
CA LYS A 113 -12.36 9.03 -1.81
C LYS A 113 -11.15 9.88 -2.21
N ARG A 114 -11.39 10.85 -3.08
CA ARG A 114 -10.41 11.82 -3.53
C ARG A 114 -10.95 13.24 -3.33
N THR A 115 -10.10 14.13 -2.88
CA THR A 115 -10.38 15.57 -2.82
C THR A 115 -9.54 16.28 -3.87
N GLU A 116 -10.19 17.10 -4.69
CA GLU A 116 -9.51 18.00 -5.62
C GLU A 116 -9.09 19.25 -4.83
N ALA A 117 -7.82 19.66 -4.94
CA ALA A 117 -7.40 20.93 -4.39
C ALA A 117 -8.15 22.06 -5.11
N ALA A 118 -8.74 22.97 -4.32
CA ALA A 118 -9.32 24.18 -4.87
C ALA A 118 -8.23 24.97 -5.62
N THR A 119 -8.57 25.41 -6.83
CA THR A 119 -7.72 26.23 -7.69
C THR A 119 -7.58 27.63 -7.10
#